data_b47ed9b9ac947d9bb74fd5a4719ea684
#
_entry.id   b47ed9b9ac947d9bb74fd5a4719ea684
#
_cell.length_a   1.000
_cell.length_b   1.000
_cell.length_c   1.000
_cell.angle_alpha   90.00
_cell.angle_beta   90.00
_cell.angle_gamma   90.00
#
_symmetry.space_group_name_H-M   'P 1'
#
loop_
_entity.id
_entity.type
_entity.pdbx_description
1 polymer ?
#
loop_
_entity_poly.entity_id
_entity_poly.type
_entity_poly.pdbx_seq_one_letter_code
_entity_poly.pdbx_strand_id
1 'polypeptide(L)'
;MPLVPIAPPVAVHTYGAFDYLAIDAPRRRVYAAHTGSRRLLIVDADTGKELGQVDVGPVHGVAVDPATGDVYTGDGTDDAVSKVDPVSQTVVATAGVGGPVDAIAYDPVLHRVYADEDSGTVVFVVDARTMKAAGEVALPGHDEEFLDIDPQSHVVFQNVPDLAEFVEIDPKTLRVFKVVHTPMLVKNHPLQLDPKLGEIVVGGKNGVLAVYTAGGKLLGRTPFPKGVDQCNLDRDTDVLACASEGVISTFKLRAKAGPAPLATLDLQRDAHTLAIDARTGTIWTAWAETDRDVVAGFRARPRS
;
A
#
# COMPACT_ATOMS: atom_id res chain seq x y z
N MET A 1 -15.60 8.63 15.56
CA MET A 1 -15.61 10.09 15.26
C MET A 1 -15.72 10.23 13.76
N PRO A 2 -16.55 11.14 13.19
CA PRO A 2 -16.66 11.27 11.74
C PRO A 2 -15.32 11.74 11.14
N LEU A 3 -15.00 11.22 9.96
CA LEU A 3 -13.93 11.72 9.13
C LEU A 3 -14.43 12.97 8.40
N VAL A 4 -13.61 14.01 8.37
CA VAL A 4 -13.93 15.27 7.68
C VAL A 4 -12.77 15.66 6.77
N PRO A 5 -13.04 16.28 5.61
CA PRO A 5 -11.99 16.74 4.72
C PRO A 5 -11.12 17.79 5.41
N ILE A 6 -9.81 17.75 5.16
CA ILE A 6 -8.84 18.72 5.72
C ILE A 6 -8.73 19.98 4.87
N ALA A 7 -9.03 19.87 3.56
CA ALA A 7 -9.03 20.93 2.57
C ALA A 7 -10.02 20.56 1.44
N PRO A 8 -10.36 21.47 0.54
CA PRO A 8 -11.05 21.11 -0.69
C PRO A 8 -10.25 20.03 -1.46
N PRO A 9 -10.92 19.05 -2.08
CA PRO A 9 -10.27 18.03 -2.88
C PRO A 9 -9.44 18.66 -4.00
N VAL A 10 -8.26 18.10 -4.26
CA VAL A 10 -7.40 18.52 -5.37
C VAL A 10 -7.95 17.93 -6.66
N ALA A 11 -8.34 18.78 -7.59
CA ALA A 11 -8.68 18.35 -8.94
C ALA A 11 -7.40 18.18 -9.75
N VAL A 12 -7.18 17.01 -10.29
CA VAL A 12 -6.10 16.70 -11.20
C VAL A 12 -6.67 16.67 -12.61
N HIS A 13 -6.10 17.45 -13.52
CA HIS A 13 -6.62 17.57 -14.90
C HIS A 13 -6.06 16.47 -15.83
N THR A 14 -5.98 15.26 -15.34
CA THR A 14 -5.64 14.05 -16.09
C THR A 14 -6.70 13.01 -15.80
N TYR A 15 -6.89 12.06 -16.71
CA TYR A 15 -7.96 11.08 -16.62
C TYR A 15 -7.41 9.69 -16.44
N GLY A 16 -7.99 8.94 -15.51
CA GLY A 16 -7.71 7.54 -15.35
C GLY A 16 -7.85 7.04 -13.91
N ALA A 17 -7.63 5.75 -13.72
CA ALA A 17 -7.67 5.13 -12.41
C ALA A 17 -6.41 5.50 -11.61
N PHE A 18 -6.57 5.53 -10.29
CA PHE A 18 -5.46 5.50 -9.35
C PHE A 18 -5.25 4.09 -8.84
N ASP A 19 -4.05 3.83 -8.36
CA ASP A 19 -3.73 2.62 -7.66
C ASP A 19 -3.10 2.95 -6.29
N TYR A 20 -1.85 2.60 -6.01
CA TYR A 20 -1.28 2.80 -4.69
C TYR A 20 -0.96 4.27 -4.35
N LEU A 21 -1.09 4.60 -3.07
CA LEU A 21 -0.61 5.86 -2.49
C LEU A 21 0.52 5.59 -1.49
N ALA A 22 1.49 6.51 -1.44
CA ALA A 22 2.53 6.53 -0.41
C ALA A 22 2.71 7.92 0.20
N ILE A 23 3.18 7.98 1.44
CA ILE A 23 3.40 9.24 2.18
C ILE A 23 4.89 9.38 2.56
N ASP A 24 5.50 10.49 2.15
CA ASP A 24 6.74 11.00 2.74
C ASP A 24 6.38 11.97 3.86
N ALA A 25 6.16 11.45 5.06
CA ALA A 25 5.78 12.25 6.21
C ALA A 25 6.84 13.31 6.61
N PRO A 26 8.16 13.02 6.58
CA PRO A 26 9.20 14.03 6.80
C PRO A 26 9.15 15.19 5.82
N ARG A 27 8.96 14.93 4.52
CA ARG A 27 8.98 15.97 3.46
C ARG A 27 7.61 16.49 3.11
N ARG A 28 6.56 16.02 3.81
CA ARG A 28 5.17 16.46 3.64
C ARG A 28 4.67 16.28 2.21
N ARG A 29 4.87 15.08 1.64
CA ARG A 29 4.43 14.74 0.29
C ARG A 29 3.55 13.50 0.29
N VAL A 30 2.53 13.54 -0.53
CA VAL A 30 1.71 12.37 -0.93
C VAL A 30 2.08 12.04 -2.35
N TYR A 31 2.36 10.79 -2.61
CA TYR A 31 2.58 10.24 -3.93
C TYR A 31 1.41 9.37 -4.29
N ALA A 32 0.82 9.58 -5.45
CA ALA A 32 -0.29 8.78 -5.93
C ALA A 32 0.04 8.19 -7.31
N ALA A 33 -0.04 6.87 -7.40
CA ALA A 33 0.05 6.18 -8.67
C ALA A 33 -1.19 6.48 -9.49
N HIS A 34 -1.06 7.32 -10.51
CA HIS A 34 -2.12 7.64 -11.44
C HIS A 34 -1.97 6.79 -12.70
N THR A 35 -2.33 5.54 -12.58
CA THR A 35 -2.12 4.47 -13.56
C THR A 35 -2.67 4.84 -14.93
N GLY A 36 -3.89 5.34 -14.98
CA GLY A 36 -4.54 5.71 -16.23
C GLY A 36 -3.86 6.83 -16.98
N SER A 37 -3.19 7.77 -16.31
CA SER A 37 -2.40 8.82 -16.95
C SER A 37 -0.92 8.49 -17.10
N ARG A 38 -0.48 7.32 -16.60
CA ARG A 38 0.93 6.87 -16.62
C ARG A 38 1.86 7.80 -15.83
N ARG A 39 1.37 8.36 -14.71
CA ARG A 39 2.10 9.39 -13.95
C ARG A 39 2.09 9.13 -12.45
N LEU A 40 3.21 9.43 -11.83
CA LEU A 40 3.28 9.62 -10.38
C LEU A 40 2.90 11.06 -10.07
N LEU A 41 1.77 11.24 -9.39
CA LEU A 41 1.32 12.54 -8.91
C LEU A 41 1.98 12.86 -7.58
N ILE A 42 2.43 14.11 -7.39
CA ILE A 42 3.04 14.61 -6.15
C ILE A 42 2.13 15.70 -5.58
N VAL A 43 1.66 15.50 -4.35
CA VAL A 43 0.77 16.42 -3.64
C VAL A 43 1.39 16.85 -2.32
N ASP A 44 1.22 18.10 -1.96
CA ASP A 44 1.61 18.66 -0.66
C ASP A 44 0.65 18.15 0.44
N ALA A 45 1.18 17.45 1.43
CA ALA A 45 0.38 16.80 2.48
C ALA A 45 -0.21 17.77 3.51
N ASP A 46 0.18 19.03 3.51
CA ASP A 46 -0.36 20.05 4.44
C ASP A 46 -1.46 20.88 3.78
N THR A 47 -1.31 21.18 2.48
CA THR A 47 -2.23 22.07 1.75
C THR A 47 -3.12 21.33 0.76
N GLY A 48 -2.79 20.11 0.40
CA GLY A 48 -3.45 19.33 -0.65
C GLY A 48 -3.13 19.81 -2.07
N LYS A 49 -2.22 20.75 -2.27
CA LYS A 49 -1.89 21.27 -3.61
C LYS A 49 -1.03 20.29 -4.40
N GLU A 50 -1.31 20.16 -5.68
CA GLU A 50 -0.42 19.49 -6.61
C GLU A 50 0.93 20.24 -6.66
N LEU A 51 2.01 19.49 -6.49
CA LEU A 51 3.39 19.96 -6.59
C LEU A 51 4.01 19.62 -7.93
N GLY A 52 3.53 18.59 -8.59
CA GLY A 52 3.99 18.15 -9.90
C GLY A 52 3.58 16.73 -10.24
N GLN A 53 4.03 16.30 -11.42
CA GLN A 53 3.78 14.96 -11.95
C GLN A 53 5.03 14.45 -12.64
N VAL A 54 5.31 13.16 -12.53
CA VAL A 54 6.42 12.49 -13.21
C VAL A 54 5.86 11.42 -14.14
N ASP A 55 6.31 11.41 -15.39
CA ASP A 55 5.99 10.34 -16.34
C ASP A 55 6.83 9.11 -15.96
N VAL A 56 6.16 8.05 -15.54
CA VAL A 56 6.79 6.83 -15.01
C VAL A 56 6.26 5.54 -15.65
N GLY A 57 5.41 5.66 -16.67
CA GLY A 57 4.70 4.50 -17.21
C GLY A 57 3.42 4.17 -16.45
N PRO A 58 2.72 3.08 -16.78
CA PRO A 58 1.50 2.65 -16.11
C PRO A 58 1.82 2.17 -14.68
N VAL A 59 2.03 3.13 -13.82
CA VAL A 59 2.43 2.94 -12.42
C VAL A 59 1.31 2.33 -11.59
N HIS A 60 1.64 1.33 -10.80
CA HIS A 60 0.79 0.72 -9.78
C HIS A 60 1.36 0.98 -8.39
N GLY A 61 2.34 0.21 -7.95
CA GLY A 61 2.96 0.32 -6.63
C GLY A 61 3.82 1.57 -6.45
N VAL A 62 3.81 2.14 -5.25
CA VAL A 62 4.64 3.28 -4.85
C VAL A 62 5.24 3.05 -3.47
N ALA A 63 6.56 3.20 -3.34
CA ALA A 63 7.25 3.16 -2.06
C ALA A 63 8.24 4.33 -1.92
N VAL A 64 8.50 4.76 -0.69
CA VAL A 64 9.36 5.91 -0.40
C VAL A 64 10.55 5.47 0.45
N ASP A 65 11.75 5.92 0.11
CA ASP A 65 12.89 5.87 1.02
C ASP A 65 12.77 7.03 2.04
N PRO A 66 12.48 6.74 3.31
CA PRO A 66 12.28 7.79 4.31
C PRO A 66 13.55 8.60 4.60
N ALA A 67 14.73 8.05 4.32
CA ALA A 67 16.00 8.71 4.56
C ALA A 67 16.34 9.74 3.46
N THR A 68 16.23 9.34 2.19
CA THR A 68 16.61 10.18 1.04
C THR A 68 15.42 10.96 0.47
N GLY A 69 14.21 10.39 0.53
CA GLY A 69 13.01 10.89 -0.14
C GLY A 69 12.90 10.42 -1.59
N ASP A 70 13.79 9.55 -2.03
CA ASP A 70 13.64 8.86 -3.30
C ASP A 70 12.32 8.07 -3.31
N VAL A 71 11.67 8.01 -4.46
CA VAL A 71 10.43 7.26 -4.65
C VAL A 71 10.70 6.12 -5.62
N TYR A 72 10.21 4.95 -5.27
CA TYR A 72 10.21 3.79 -6.16
C TYR A 72 8.81 3.56 -6.69
N THR A 73 8.70 3.20 -7.96
CA THR A 73 7.43 2.89 -8.63
C THR A 73 7.52 1.54 -9.31
N GLY A 74 6.44 0.75 -9.22
CA GLY A 74 6.26 -0.47 -10.00
C GLY A 74 5.50 -0.16 -11.28
N ASP A 75 5.92 -0.74 -12.40
CA ASP A 75 5.29 -0.54 -13.70
C ASP A 75 4.60 -1.84 -14.15
N GLY A 76 3.29 -1.74 -14.41
CA GLY A 76 2.44 -2.88 -14.77
C GLY A 76 2.58 -3.37 -16.20
N THR A 77 3.30 -2.69 -17.09
CA THR A 77 3.42 -3.11 -18.50
C THR A 77 4.83 -3.03 -19.08
N ASP A 78 5.70 -2.22 -18.45
CA ASP A 78 7.08 -2.07 -18.93
C ASP A 78 8.04 -3.01 -18.17
N ASP A 79 7.50 -3.92 -17.32
CA ASP A 79 8.22 -4.93 -16.55
C ASP A 79 9.39 -4.32 -15.77
N ALA A 80 9.12 -3.27 -15.00
CA ALA A 80 10.16 -2.45 -14.41
C ALA A 80 9.83 -1.91 -13.03
N VAL A 81 10.89 -1.66 -12.26
CA VAL A 81 10.88 -0.81 -11.08
C VAL A 81 11.70 0.44 -11.39
N SER A 82 11.10 1.61 -11.24
CA SER A 82 11.75 2.89 -11.48
C SER A 82 12.06 3.61 -10.17
N LYS A 83 13.16 4.36 -10.16
CA LYS A 83 13.54 5.27 -9.10
C LYS A 83 13.30 6.70 -9.56
N VAL A 84 12.53 7.45 -8.80
CA VAL A 84 12.15 8.84 -9.08
C VAL A 84 12.80 9.76 -8.05
N ASP A 85 13.44 10.83 -8.50
CA ASP A 85 13.78 11.98 -7.67
C ASP A 85 12.60 12.96 -7.68
N PRO A 86 11.85 13.11 -6.58
CA PRO A 86 10.68 13.98 -6.56
C PRO A 86 11.03 15.48 -6.48
N VAL A 87 12.29 15.85 -6.33
CA VAL A 87 12.74 17.25 -6.34
C VAL A 87 12.96 17.71 -7.78
N SER A 88 13.71 16.94 -8.57
CA SER A 88 13.86 17.21 -10.01
C SER A 88 12.66 16.77 -10.82
N GLN A 89 11.75 15.98 -10.24
CA GLN A 89 10.58 15.39 -10.88
C GLN A 89 10.94 14.57 -12.12
N THR A 90 11.94 13.72 -11.97
CA THR A 90 12.44 12.86 -13.06
C THR A 90 12.67 11.43 -12.60
N VAL A 91 12.50 10.48 -13.50
CA VAL A 91 13.04 9.12 -13.34
C VAL A 91 14.55 9.20 -13.46
N VAL A 92 15.26 8.77 -12.40
CA VAL A 92 16.74 8.82 -12.35
C VAL A 92 17.39 7.47 -12.65
N ALA A 93 16.65 6.38 -12.49
CA ALA A 93 17.11 5.03 -12.83
C ALA A 93 15.93 4.07 -12.97
N THR A 94 16.11 3.02 -13.74
CA THR A 94 15.10 1.96 -13.93
C THR A 94 15.79 0.60 -13.91
N ALA A 95 15.19 -0.35 -13.19
CA ALA A 95 15.57 -1.74 -13.17
C ALA A 95 14.53 -2.56 -13.93
N GLY A 96 14.91 -3.22 -15.02
CA GLY A 96 14.06 -4.23 -15.66
C GLY A 96 13.92 -5.44 -14.74
N VAL A 97 12.72 -5.97 -14.63
CA VAL A 97 12.37 -7.21 -13.93
C VAL A 97 11.75 -8.21 -14.90
N GLY A 98 11.27 -9.35 -14.42
CA GLY A 98 10.85 -10.44 -15.32
C GLY A 98 9.38 -10.39 -15.77
N GLY A 99 8.60 -9.45 -15.28
CA GLY A 99 7.16 -9.33 -15.56
C GLY A 99 6.56 -8.03 -15.05
N PRO A 100 5.25 -7.83 -15.26
CA PRO A 100 4.53 -6.65 -14.81
C PRO A 100 4.54 -6.56 -13.28
N VAL A 101 4.59 -5.34 -12.75
CA VAL A 101 4.69 -5.09 -11.30
C VAL A 101 3.41 -4.44 -10.80
N ASP A 102 2.86 -4.98 -9.70
CA ASP A 102 1.75 -4.37 -8.98
C ASP A 102 2.24 -3.70 -7.68
N ALA A 103 2.13 -4.33 -6.53
CA ALA A 103 2.55 -3.74 -5.27
C ALA A 103 4.07 -3.74 -5.09
N ILE A 104 4.57 -2.72 -4.39
CA ILE A 104 5.99 -2.66 -4.03
C ILE A 104 6.17 -2.25 -2.57
N ALA A 105 7.23 -2.76 -1.94
CA ALA A 105 7.70 -2.29 -0.64
C ALA A 105 9.21 -2.08 -0.64
N TYR A 106 9.67 -1.09 0.13
CA TYR A 106 11.08 -0.76 0.26
C TYR A 106 11.61 -1.10 1.66
N ASP A 107 12.72 -1.82 1.70
CA ASP A 107 13.49 -2.07 2.92
C ASP A 107 14.66 -1.06 3.02
N PRO A 108 14.59 -0.10 3.94
CA PRO A 108 15.61 0.95 4.06
C PRO A 108 16.94 0.46 4.65
N VAL A 109 16.98 -0.71 5.28
CA VAL A 109 18.19 -1.28 5.88
C VAL A 109 18.93 -2.15 4.90
N LEU A 110 18.21 -3.03 4.21
CA LEU A 110 18.78 -3.89 3.16
C LEU A 110 18.94 -3.16 1.83
N HIS A 111 18.31 -1.99 1.68
CA HIS A 111 18.23 -1.21 0.43
C HIS A 111 17.69 -2.06 -0.72
N ARG A 112 16.56 -2.70 -0.48
CA ARG A 112 15.87 -3.53 -1.46
C ARG A 112 14.46 -3.05 -1.70
N VAL A 113 14.05 -3.04 -2.96
CA VAL A 113 12.65 -2.97 -3.35
C VAL A 113 12.19 -4.39 -3.63
N TYR A 114 11.11 -4.80 -2.98
CA TYR A 114 10.37 -6.02 -3.28
C TYR A 114 9.15 -5.61 -4.10
N ALA A 115 8.91 -6.30 -5.19
CA ALA A 115 7.88 -5.97 -6.16
C ALA A 115 7.15 -7.26 -6.56
N ASP A 116 5.86 -7.37 -6.27
CA ASP A 116 5.11 -8.53 -6.71
C ASP A 116 4.76 -8.44 -8.20
N GLU A 117 4.63 -9.60 -8.82
CA GLU A 117 4.28 -9.73 -10.22
C GLU A 117 2.76 -9.65 -10.38
N ASP A 118 2.24 -8.67 -11.09
CA ASP A 118 0.80 -8.55 -11.36
C ASP A 118 0.28 -9.86 -11.99
N SER A 119 -0.68 -10.50 -11.31
CA SER A 119 -1.29 -11.77 -11.70
C SER A 119 -0.29 -12.93 -11.93
N GLY A 120 0.91 -12.81 -11.39
CA GLY A 120 1.99 -13.77 -11.57
C GLY A 120 2.22 -14.71 -10.38
N THR A 121 3.44 -15.19 -10.22
CA THR A 121 3.85 -16.15 -9.18
C THR A 121 5.20 -15.79 -8.56
N VAL A 122 5.64 -14.55 -8.71
CA VAL A 122 6.99 -14.12 -8.34
C VAL A 122 6.97 -12.81 -7.57
N VAL A 123 7.83 -12.70 -6.57
CA VAL A 123 8.24 -11.39 -6.02
C VAL A 123 9.63 -11.07 -6.54
N PHE A 124 9.77 -10.04 -7.35
CA PHE A 124 11.04 -9.53 -7.82
C PHE A 124 11.76 -8.78 -6.71
N VAL A 125 13.07 -8.83 -6.70
CA VAL A 125 13.91 -8.10 -5.75
C VAL A 125 14.89 -7.22 -6.51
N VAL A 126 14.85 -5.91 -6.24
CA VAL A 126 15.73 -4.93 -6.85
C VAL A 126 16.65 -4.34 -5.79
N ASP A 127 17.95 -4.27 -6.08
CA ASP A 127 18.91 -3.52 -5.27
C ASP A 127 18.72 -2.02 -5.53
N ALA A 128 18.23 -1.29 -4.55
CA ALA A 128 17.86 0.12 -4.66
C ALA A 128 19.05 1.08 -4.80
N ARG A 129 20.27 0.64 -4.46
CA ARG A 129 21.50 1.44 -4.62
C ARG A 129 21.99 1.42 -6.06
N THR A 130 21.88 0.26 -6.71
CA THR A 130 22.38 0.05 -8.08
C THR A 130 21.30 0.08 -9.13
N MET A 131 20.03 -0.02 -8.73
CA MET A 131 18.86 -0.19 -9.58
C MET A 131 19.05 -1.35 -10.56
N LYS A 132 19.37 -2.52 -9.99
CA LYS A 132 19.50 -3.77 -10.74
C LYS A 132 18.71 -4.87 -10.06
N ALA A 133 18.17 -5.80 -10.86
CA ALA A 133 17.59 -7.02 -10.35
C ALA A 133 18.60 -7.76 -9.46
N ALA A 134 18.18 -8.13 -8.25
CA ALA A 134 19.01 -8.80 -7.24
C ALA A 134 18.54 -10.23 -6.95
N GLY A 135 17.43 -10.64 -7.53
CA GLY A 135 16.86 -11.97 -7.41
C GLY A 135 15.34 -11.95 -7.55
N GLU A 136 14.77 -13.12 -7.33
CA GLU A 136 13.33 -13.33 -7.35
C GLU A 136 12.93 -14.40 -6.33
N VAL A 137 11.68 -14.38 -5.89
CA VAL A 137 11.10 -15.34 -4.96
C VAL A 137 9.91 -16.00 -5.64
N ALA A 138 9.97 -17.31 -5.86
CA ALA A 138 8.83 -18.07 -6.34
C ALA A 138 7.79 -18.23 -5.22
N LEU A 139 6.54 -17.94 -5.52
CA LEU A 139 5.39 -18.06 -4.63
C LEU A 139 4.60 -19.36 -4.91
N PRO A 140 3.82 -19.85 -3.94
CA PRO A 140 3.07 -21.10 -4.10
C PRO A 140 1.83 -20.98 -4.98
N GLY A 141 1.33 -19.79 -5.24
CA GLY A 141 0.12 -19.48 -5.99
C GLY A 141 0.30 -18.29 -6.90
N HIS A 142 -0.79 -17.69 -7.31
CA HIS A 142 -0.85 -16.52 -8.20
C HIS A 142 -1.88 -15.49 -7.69
N ASP A 143 -2.08 -14.40 -8.46
CA ASP A 143 -2.87 -13.23 -8.09
C ASP A 143 -2.32 -12.55 -6.82
N GLU A 144 -0.99 -12.38 -6.77
CA GLU A 144 -0.31 -11.73 -5.64
C GLU A 144 -0.85 -10.32 -5.42
N GLU A 145 -1.05 -10.01 -4.15
CA GLU A 145 -1.64 -8.75 -3.76
C GLU A 145 -1.05 -8.28 -2.43
N PHE A 146 -0.47 -7.10 -2.44
CA PHE A 146 0.00 -6.43 -1.24
C PHE A 146 1.09 -7.17 -0.45
N LEU A 147 2.18 -6.50 -0.22
CA LEU A 147 3.28 -6.99 0.61
C LEU A 147 3.67 -5.97 1.68
N ASP A 148 4.18 -6.45 2.81
CA ASP A 148 4.70 -5.62 3.89
C ASP A 148 5.99 -6.22 4.45
N ILE A 149 6.82 -5.39 5.07
CA ILE A 149 8.14 -5.77 5.58
C ILE A 149 8.22 -5.51 7.08
N ASP A 150 8.67 -6.51 7.82
CA ASP A 150 9.01 -6.32 9.23
C ASP A 150 10.29 -5.46 9.35
N PRO A 151 10.22 -4.29 9.96
CA PRO A 151 11.37 -3.38 10.06
C PRO A 151 12.48 -3.92 10.99
N GLN A 152 12.25 -4.98 11.75
CA GLN A 152 13.23 -5.56 12.66
C GLN A 152 13.91 -6.80 12.09
N SER A 153 13.14 -7.74 11.56
CA SER A 153 13.66 -9.00 11.01
C SER A 153 13.92 -8.93 9.51
N HIS A 154 13.35 -7.94 8.83
CA HIS A 154 13.34 -7.79 7.36
C HIS A 154 12.60 -8.91 6.62
N VAL A 155 11.84 -9.73 7.34
CA VAL A 155 10.94 -10.71 6.74
C VAL A 155 9.88 -9.98 5.91
N VAL A 156 9.69 -10.45 4.69
CA VAL A 156 8.63 -9.94 3.80
C VAL A 156 7.41 -10.84 3.94
N PHE A 157 6.26 -10.22 4.12
CA PHE A 157 4.95 -10.87 4.14
C PHE A 157 4.25 -10.57 2.82
N GLN A 158 3.75 -11.59 2.15
CA GLN A 158 3.07 -11.48 0.86
C GLN A 158 1.76 -12.23 0.88
N ASN A 159 0.66 -11.60 0.44
CA ASN A 159 -0.59 -12.31 0.20
C ASN A 159 -0.51 -13.21 -1.04
N VAL A 160 -1.25 -14.32 -0.99
CA VAL A 160 -1.45 -15.26 -2.09
C VAL A 160 -2.96 -15.55 -2.18
N PRO A 161 -3.72 -14.68 -2.84
CA PRO A 161 -5.19 -14.65 -2.78
C PRO A 161 -5.90 -15.88 -3.33
N ASP A 162 -5.37 -16.50 -4.38
CA ASP A 162 -5.97 -17.69 -5.01
C ASP A 162 -5.97 -18.93 -4.09
N LEU A 163 -4.98 -18.98 -3.16
CA LEU A 163 -4.88 -20.05 -2.17
C LEU A 163 -5.49 -19.66 -0.80
N ALA A 164 -5.97 -18.43 -0.64
CA ALA A 164 -6.36 -17.88 0.65
C ALA A 164 -5.25 -18.05 1.70
N GLU A 165 -4.07 -17.55 1.39
CA GLU A 165 -2.86 -17.66 2.18
C GLU A 165 -2.13 -16.32 2.25
N PHE A 166 -1.22 -16.20 3.22
CA PHE A 166 -0.07 -15.32 3.10
C PHE A 166 1.21 -16.10 3.40
N VAL A 167 2.32 -15.64 2.88
CA VAL A 167 3.62 -16.27 3.06
C VAL A 167 4.61 -15.36 3.75
N GLU A 168 5.61 -15.96 4.40
CA GLU A 168 6.77 -15.29 4.96
C GLU A 168 8.00 -15.63 4.13
N ILE A 169 8.71 -14.60 3.66
CA ILE A 169 9.88 -14.70 2.79
C ILE A 169 11.13 -14.31 3.57
N ASP A 170 12.14 -15.17 3.55
CA ASP A 170 13.45 -14.88 4.15
C ASP A 170 14.24 -13.93 3.23
N PRO A 171 14.60 -12.73 3.70
CA PRO A 171 15.32 -11.74 2.91
C PRO A 171 16.75 -12.15 2.52
N LYS A 172 17.34 -13.15 3.20
CA LYS A 172 18.70 -13.60 2.92
C LYS A 172 18.74 -14.66 1.84
N THR A 173 17.81 -15.62 1.92
CA THR A 173 17.76 -16.76 0.98
C THR A 173 16.85 -16.50 -0.20
N LEU A 174 16.00 -15.48 -0.14
CA LEU A 174 14.96 -15.16 -1.11
C LEU A 174 14.05 -16.37 -1.37
N ARG A 175 13.55 -16.96 -0.28
CA ARG A 175 12.65 -18.13 -0.34
C ARG A 175 11.53 -17.98 0.65
N VAL A 176 10.37 -18.49 0.25
CA VAL A 176 9.26 -18.72 1.18
C VAL A 176 9.72 -19.77 2.19
N PHE A 177 9.68 -19.44 3.47
CA PHE A 177 10.00 -20.37 4.54
C PHE A 177 8.77 -20.74 5.39
N LYS A 178 7.66 -20.03 5.18
CA LYS A 178 6.42 -20.30 5.86
C LYS A 178 5.20 -19.90 5.04
N VAL A 179 4.15 -20.71 5.17
CA VAL A 179 2.82 -20.49 4.57
C VAL A 179 1.81 -20.46 5.71
N VAL A 180 0.92 -19.48 5.67
CA VAL A 180 -0.17 -19.31 6.63
C VAL A 180 -1.51 -19.30 5.90
N HIS A 181 -2.34 -20.32 6.19
CA HIS A 181 -3.68 -20.40 5.62
C HIS A 181 -4.67 -19.45 6.30
N THR A 182 -5.47 -18.78 5.49
CA THR A 182 -6.50 -17.82 5.94
C THR A 182 -7.90 -18.24 5.47
N PRO A 183 -8.39 -19.43 5.85
CA PRO A 183 -9.53 -20.11 5.21
C PRO A 183 -10.87 -19.37 5.31
N MET A 184 -10.95 -18.33 6.14
CA MET A 184 -12.15 -17.50 6.27
C MET A 184 -12.14 -16.29 5.33
N LEU A 185 -11.01 -15.99 4.71
CA LEU A 185 -10.87 -14.89 3.78
C LEU A 185 -11.12 -15.39 2.36
N VAL A 186 -11.72 -14.55 1.54
CA VAL A 186 -11.90 -14.79 0.12
C VAL A 186 -11.21 -13.68 -0.62
N LYS A 187 -10.26 -14.03 -1.48
CA LYS A 187 -9.40 -13.09 -2.17
C LYS A 187 -8.83 -12.08 -1.16
N ASN A 188 -7.95 -12.58 -0.28
CA ASN A 188 -7.24 -11.73 0.68
C ASN A 188 -6.36 -10.76 -0.08
N HIS A 189 -6.62 -9.47 0.12
CA HIS A 189 -6.01 -8.40 -0.66
C HIS A 189 -5.07 -7.54 0.20
N PRO A 190 -5.55 -6.69 1.14
CA PRO A 190 -4.63 -5.95 1.99
C PRO A 190 -4.00 -6.83 3.06
N LEU A 191 -2.72 -6.58 3.31
CA LEU A 191 -1.96 -7.16 4.40
C LEU A 191 -1.17 -6.05 5.11
N GLN A 192 -1.23 -5.98 6.44
CA GLN A 192 -0.47 -5.00 7.23
C GLN A 192 0.15 -5.68 8.45
N LEU A 193 1.43 -5.47 8.66
CA LEU A 193 2.14 -5.90 9.86
C LEU A 193 2.13 -4.80 10.92
N ASP A 194 1.70 -5.14 12.13
CA ASP A 194 1.98 -4.36 13.32
C ASP A 194 3.20 -4.94 14.05
N PRO A 195 4.39 -4.35 13.91
CA PRO A 195 5.61 -4.90 14.51
C PRO A 195 5.65 -4.74 16.04
N LYS A 196 4.88 -3.83 16.62
CA LYS A 196 4.79 -3.67 18.09
C LYS A 196 4.01 -4.81 18.73
N LEU A 197 2.93 -5.24 18.07
CA LEU A 197 2.09 -6.34 18.53
C LEU A 197 2.60 -7.70 18.03
N GLY A 198 3.44 -7.73 17.00
CA GLY A 198 3.82 -8.94 16.27
C GLY A 198 2.62 -9.61 15.61
N GLU A 199 1.69 -8.79 15.12
CA GLU A 199 0.42 -9.21 14.56
C GLU A 199 0.28 -8.80 13.11
N ILE A 200 -0.36 -9.65 12.31
CA ILE A 200 -0.60 -9.43 10.88
C ILE A 200 -2.09 -9.29 10.68
N VAL A 201 -2.50 -8.17 10.09
CA VAL A 201 -3.89 -7.92 9.71
C VAL A 201 -4.06 -8.20 8.24
N VAL A 202 -5.03 -9.03 7.90
CA VAL A 202 -5.34 -9.40 6.52
C VAL A 202 -6.82 -9.18 6.26
N GLY A 203 -7.14 -8.54 5.15
CA GLY A 203 -8.51 -8.27 4.70
C GLY A 203 -8.92 -9.15 3.53
N GLY A 204 -10.13 -9.72 3.57
CA GLY A 204 -10.73 -10.43 2.44
C GLY A 204 -11.78 -9.60 1.73
N LYS A 205 -11.87 -9.70 0.40
CA LYS A 205 -12.93 -9.03 -0.40
C LYS A 205 -14.35 -9.47 0.00
N ASN A 206 -14.48 -10.55 0.79
CA ASN A 206 -15.75 -10.98 1.38
C ASN A 206 -16.20 -10.15 2.61
N GLY A 207 -15.44 -9.12 3.00
CA GLY A 207 -15.79 -8.23 4.11
C GLY A 207 -15.39 -8.77 5.50
N VAL A 208 -14.33 -9.52 5.57
CA VAL A 208 -13.72 -10.02 6.81
C VAL A 208 -12.32 -9.44 6.97
N LEU A 209 -12.08 -8.76 8.07
CA LEU A 209 -10.76 -8.31 8.51
C LEU A 209 -10.28 -9.23 9.64
N ALA A 210 -9.19 -9.94 9.45
CA ALA A 210 -8.69 -10.95 10.38
C ALA A 210 -7.28 -10.60 10.87
N VAL A 211 -6.97 -10.95 12.13
CA VAL A 211 -5.67 -10.72 12.75
C VAL A 211 -5.04 -12.06 13.09
N TYR A 212 -3.79 -12.23 12.67
CA TYR A 212 -3.00 -13.43 12.89
C TYR A 212 -1.71 -13.09 13.65
N THR A 213 -1.18 -14.04 14.39
CA THR A 213 0.23 -13.98 14.80
C THR A 213 1.11 -14.33 13.58
N ALA A 214 2.39 -13.97 13.61
CA ALA A 214 3.38 -14.50 12.68
C ALA A 214 3.41 -16.03 12.67
N GLY A 215 3.05 -16.69 13.79
CA GLY A 215 2.84 -18.14 13.90
C GLY A 215 1.65 -18.70 13.11
N GLY A 216 0.82 -17.85 12.48
CA GLY A 216 -0.38 -18.29 11.76
C GLY A 216 -1.60 -18.55 12.64
N LYS A 217 -1.53 -18.23 13.94
CA LYS A 217 -2.69 -18.38 14.84
C LYS A 217 -3.63 -17.20 14.66
N LEU A 218 -4.90 -17.47 14.32
CA LEU A 218 -5.96 -16.46 14.34
C LEU A 218 -6.17 -15.91 15.75
N LEU A 219 -6.13 -14.59 15.90
CA LEU A 219 -6.34 -13.87 17.16
C LEU A 219 -7.75 -13.27 17.27
N GLY A 220 -8.28 -12.80 16.15
CA GLY A 220 -9.60 -12.20 16.10
C GLY A 220 -10.01 -11.79 14.69
N ARG A 221 -11.27 -11.39 14.55
CA ARG A 221 -11.82 -10.93 13.28
C ARG A 221 -12.88 -9.87 13.50
N THR A 222 -13.07 -9.03 12.48
CA THR A 222 -14.09 -7.95 12.48
C THR A 222 -14.73 -7.88 11.10
N PRO A 223 -16.07 -7.82 11.01
CA PRO A 223 -16.74 -7.54 9.75
C PRO A 223 -16.51 -6.09 9.33
N PHE A 224 -16.38 -5.87 8.02
CA PHE A 224 -16.27 -4.53 7.43
C PHE A 224 -16.86 -4.54 6.00
N PRO A 225 -16.92 -3.42 5.27
CA PRO A 225 -17.44 -3.40 3.90
C PRO A 225 -16.73 -4.38 2.98
N LYS A 226 -17.49 -5.02 2.09
CA LYS A 226 -16.96 -5.92 1.07
C LYS A 226 -16.18 -5.16 0.00
N GLY A 227 -15.44 -5.89 -0.83
CA GLY A 227 -14.69 -5.28 -1.92
C GLY A 227 -13.50 -4.46 -1.44
N VAL A 228 -12.90 -4.82 -0.28
CA VAL A 228 -11.67 -4.17 0.17
C VAL A 228 -10.58 -4.34 -0.88
N ASP A 229 -9.88 -3.24 -1.11
CA ASP A 229 -8.72 -3.22 -1.97
C ASP A 229 -7.46 -2.93 -1.15
N GLN A 230 -7.35 -1.78 -0.55
CA GLN A 230 -6.18 -1.41 0.20
C GLN A 230 -6.47 -1.07 1.66
N CYS A 231 -5.52 -1.40 2.53
CA CYS A 231 -5.45 -0.91 3.91
C CYS A 231 -4.07 -0.32 4.17
N ASN A 232 -4.00 0.64 5.07
CA ASN A 232 -2.75 1.20 5.54
C ASN A 232 -2.79 1.39 7.06
N LEU A 233 -1.69 1.04 7.74
CA LEU A 233 -1.57 1.07 9.20
C LEU A 233 -0.68 2.23 9.64
N ASP A 234 -1.24 3.14 10.41
CA ASP A 234 -0.44 4.05 11.24
C ASP A 234 0.10 3.26 12.45
N ARG A 235 1.37 2.87 12.35
CA ARG A 235 2.07 2.07 13.36
C ARG A 235 2.33 2.83 14.66
N ASP A 236 2.24 4.16 14.67
CA ASP A 236 2.43 4.95 15.88
C ASP A 236 1.18 4.99 16.73
N THR A 237 0.04 5.10 16.09
CA THR A 237 -1.27 5.17 16.76
C THR A 237 -2.06 3.86 16.69
N ASP A 238 -1.54 2.79 16.07
CA ASP A 238 -2.23 1.51 15.80
C ASP A 238 -3.61 1.71 15.15
N VAL A 239 -3.74 2.73 14.31
CA VAL A 239 -4.95 3.00 13.53
C VAL A 239 -4.79 2.42 12.14
N LEU A 240 -5.67 1.51 11.78
CA LEU A 240 -5.78 0.94 10.45
C LEU A 240 -6.90 1.67 9.70
N ALA A 241 -6.63 2.09 8.48
CA ALA A 241 -7.65 2.54 7.53
C ALA A 241 -7.72 1.58 6.35
N CYS A 242 -8.92 1.28 5.87
CA CYS A 242 -9.17 0.42 4.71
C CYS A 242 -10.13 1.09 3.74
N ALA A 243 -9.88 0.96 2.45
CA ALA A 243 -10.73 1.40 1.36
C ALA A 243 -11.44 0.20 0.71
N SER A 244 -12.76 0.30 0.54
CA SER A 244 -13.62 -0.75 0.01
C SER A 244 -14.68 -0.09 -0.88
N GLU A 245 -14.49 -0.12 -2.20
CA GLU A 245 -15.47 0.40 -3.18
C GLU A 245 -16.06 1.77 -2.79
N GLY A 246 -15.18 2.72 -2.41
CA GLY A 246 -15.59 4.08 -2.02
C GLY A 246 -15.93 4.27 -0.56
N VAL A 247 -15.88 3.23 0.25
CA VAL A 247 -16.08 3.31 1.70
C VAL A 247 -14.74 3.26 2.42
N ILE A 248 -14.35 4.33 3.10
CA ILE A 248 -13.18 4.37 3.97
C ILE A 248 -13.61 3.97 5.39
N SER A 249 -13.06 2.88 5.91
CA SER A 249 -13.30 2.40 7.26
C SER A 249 -12.03 2.46 8.09
N THR A 250 -12.14 2.92 9.34
CA THR A 250 -11.01 2.99 10.26
C THR A 250 -11.23 2.13 11.48
N PHE A 251 -10.14 1.56 11.97
CA PHE A 251 -10.13 0.63 13.09
C PHE A 251 -8.97 0.94 14.03
N LYS A 252 -9.13 0.61 15.30
CA LYS A 252 -8.05 0.55 16.28
C LYS A 252 -7.59 -0.89 16.43
N LEU A 253 -6.34 -1.17 16.20
CA LEU A 253 -5.75 -2.45 16.53
C LEU A 253 -5.62 -2.60 18.05
N ARG A 254 -5.79 -3.80 18.53
CA ARG A 254 -5.68 -4.18 19.94
C ARG A 254 -5.05 -5.56 20.04
N ALA A 255 -4.07 -5.71 20.89
CA ALA A 255 -3.38 -6.97 21.09
C ALA A 255 -4.35 -8.15 21.27
N LYS A 256 -4.13 -9.19 20.50
CA LYS A 256 -4.84 -10.49 20.59
C LYS A 256 -6.35 -10.39 20.35
N ALA A 257 -6.80 -9.44 19.57
CA ALA A 257 -8.21 -9.24 19.27
C ALA A 257 -8.45 -8.82 17.80
N GLY A 258 -9.68 -8.93 17.33
CA GLY A 258 -10.06 -8.31 16.06
C GLY A 258 -10.02 -6.78 16.14
N PRO A 259 -9.76 -6.09 15.02
CA PRO A 259 -9.70 -4.63 14.96
C PRO A 259 -11.04 -4.00 15.42
N ALA A 260 -10.97 -3.00 16.30
CA ALA A 260 -12.16 -2.32 16.82
C ALA A 260 -12.58 -1.17 15.89
N PRO A 261 -13.81 -1.15 15.36
CA PRO A 261 -14.27 -0.07 14.48
C PRO A 261 -14.21 1.31 15.14
N LEU A 262 -13.76 2.32 14.41
CA LEU A 262 -13.68 3.73 14.86
C LEU A 262 -14.62 4.63 14.07
N ALA A 263 -14.48 4.67 12.74
CA ALA A 263 -15.26 5.51 11.86
C ALA A 263 -15.42 4.88 10.47
N THR A 264 -16.45 5.33 9.78
CA THR A 264 -16.70 5.01 8.37
C THR A 264 -17.07 6.28 7.63
N LEU A 265 -16.56 6.45 6.42
CA LEU A 265 -16.87 7.54 5.49
C LEU A 265 -17.26 6.93 4.15
N ASP A 266 -18.46 7.16 3.70
CA ASP A 266 -18.94 6.79 2.36
C ASP A 266 -18.73 7.99 1.43
N LEU A 267 -17.80 7.84 0.47
CA LEU A 267 -17.48 8.87 -0.50
C LEU A 267 -18.43 8.87 -1.70
N GLN A 268 -19.22 7.79 -1.87
CA GLN A 268 -20.07 7.58 -3.05
C GLN A 268 -19.29 7.73 -4.37
N ARG A 269 -18.03 7.29 -4.36
CA ARG A 269 -17.06 7.34 -5.45
C ARG A 269 -16.25 6.06 -5.41
N ASP A 270 -15.66 5.68 -6.50
CA ASP A 270 -14.77 4.50 -6.57
C ASP A 270 -13.38 4.84 -6.02
N ALA A 271 -13.30 5.03 -4.70
CA ALA A 271 -12.04 5.24 -3.99
C ALA A 271 -11.63 3.93 -3.32
N HIS A 272 -10.67 3.23 -3.91
CA HIS A 272 -10.21 1.91 -3.45
C HIS A 272 -8.80 1.94 -2.85
N THR A 273 -8.08 3.05 -2.99
CA THR A 273 -6.71 3.22 -2.49
C THR A 273 -6.63 4.26 -1.38
N LEU A 274 -5.67 4.10 -0.48
CA LEU A 274 -5.39 5.09 0.55
C LEU A 274 -3.98 4.98 1.16
N ALA A 275 -3.54 6.08 1.79
CA ALA A 275 -2.38 6.08 2.67
C ALA A 275 -2.64 6.96 3.91
N ILE A 276 -2.03 6.63 5.05
CA ILE A 276 -2.13 7.41 6.29
C ILE A 276 -0.86 8.22 6.50
N ASP A 277 -1.00 9.53 6.65
CA ASP A 277 0.04 10.38 7.19
C ASP A 277 0.12 10.20 8.71
N ALA A 278 1.03 9.38 9.19
CA ALA A 278 1.19 9.06 10.62
C ALA A 278 1.48 10.31 11.47
N ARG A 279 2.11 11.35 10.89
CA ARG A 279 2.39 12.59 11.60
C ARG A 279 1.13 13.38 11.99
N THR A 280 0.08 13.29 11.18
CA THR A 280 -1.15 14.10 11.36
C THR A 280 -2.41 13.28 11.54
N GLY A 281 -2.35 11.97 11.30
CA GLY A 281 -3.52 11.07 11.25
C GLY A 281 -4.42 11.36 10.05
N THR A 282 -3.91 12.02 9.00
CA THR A 282 -4.68 12.28 7.78
C THR A 282 -4.69 11.05 6.90
N ILE A 283 -5.86 10.62 6.47
CA ILE A 283 -6.06 9.57 5.49
C ILE A 283 -6.18 10.23 4.13
N TRP A 284 -5.25 9.97 3.25
CA TRP A 284 -5.27 10.39 1.85
C TRP A 284 -5.85 9.27 1.00
N THR A 285 -6.71 9.63 0.05
CA THR A 285 -7.31 8.71 -0.92
C THR A 285 -7.46 9.41 -2.26
N ALA A 286 -7.66 8.64 -3.33
CA ALA A 286 -7.83 9.16 -4.67
C ALA A 286 -8.95 8.40 -5.40
N TRP A 287 -9.58 9.06 -6.37
CA TRP A 287 -10.58 8.47 -7.24
C TRP A 287 -10.72 9.23 -8.55
N ALA A 288 -11.24 8.55 -9.58
CA ALA A 288 -11.57 9.16 -10.85
C ALA A 288 -13.00 9.72 -10.85
N GLU A 289 -13.20 10.88 -11.48
CA GLU A 289 -14.51 11.47 -11.79
C GLU A 289 -14.67 11.61 -13.31
N THR A 290 -15.87 11.97 -13.77
CA THR A 290 -16.15 12.05 -15.21
C THR A 290 -15.34 13.14 -15.93
N ASP A 291 -15.03 14.23 -15.23
CA ASP A 291 -14.40 15.42 -15.80
C ASP A 291 -13.05 15.80 -15.16
N ARG A 292 -12.64 15.04 -14.15
CA ARG A 292 -11.38 15.24 -13.43
C ARG A 292 -11.09 14.06 -12.53
N ASP A 293 -9.86 13.89 -12.13
CA ASP A 293 -9.48 12.99 -11.08
C ASP A 293 -9.22 13.76 -9.78
N VAL A 294 -9.32 13.08 -8.65
CA VAL A 294 -9.34 13.74 -7.34
C VAL A 294 -8.40 13.04 -6.37
N VAL A 295 -7.60 13.84 -5.65
CA VAL A 295 -6.88 13.41 -4.45
C VAL A 295 -7.41 14.21 -3.26
N ALA A 296 -7.76 13.54 -2.15
CA ALA A 296 -8.33 14.19 -0.98
C ALA A 296 -7.81 13.61 0.33
N GLY A 297 -7.64 14.49 1.31
CA GLY A 297 -7.25 14.13 2.66
C GLY A 297 -8.41 14.27 3.66
N PHE A 298 -8.58 13.29 4.53
CA PHE A 298 -9.59 13.26 5.58
C PHE A 298 -8.97 13.03 6.94
N ARG A 299 -9.54 13.60 7.99
CA ARG A 299 -9.08 13.42 9.36
C ARG A 299 -10.26 13.23 10.31
N ALA A 300 -10.04 12.48 11.38
CA ALA A 300 -11.01 12.40 12.45
C ALA A 300 -11.27 13.79 13.07
N ARG A 301 -12.51 14.21 13.19
CA ARG A 301 -12.88 15.48 13.81
C ARG A 301 -12.44 15.47 15.28
N PRO A 302 -11.70 16.47 15.77
CA PRO A 302 -11.44 16.60 17.19
C PRO A 302 -12.76 16.62 17.98
N ARG A 303 -12.80 16.01 19.16
CA ARG A 303 -13.94 16.23 20.09
C ARG A 303 -13.85 17.68 20.56
N SER A 304 -14.92 18.45 20.28
CA SER A 304 -15.12 19.79 20.86
C SER A 304 -15.29 19.70 22.36
#